data_f06e5d1603a6f5e7b85f8918460e0062
#
_entry.id   f06e5d1603a6f5e7b85f8918460e0062
#
_cell.length_a   1.000
_cell.length_b   1.000
_cell.length_c   1.000
_cell.angle_alpha   90.00
_cell.angle_beta   90.00
_cell.angle_gamma   90.00
#
_symmetry.space_group_name_H-M   'P 1'
#
loop_
_entity.id
_entity.type
_entity.pdbx_description
1 polymer ?
#
loop_
_entity_poly.entity_id
_entity_poly.type
_entity_poly.pdbx_seq_one_letter_code
_entity_poly.pdbx_strand_id
1 'polypeptide(L)'
;ERVNLTFCAEQYEHMIVVINVGGQFDLNFLHEIPNINAVIFMGQLGTMGGQAVADIVCGKHTPSGKLTDTWAKHYRDYPAADDYSYLNGNLDEEYYREGIYVGYRYFDTFHVAPRYPFGYGLSYTEFEMHLAGMRLEKSTVEISVDVKNKGEAYSGKEVVQIYVSCPDSELKKEAQRLTSFAKTKDLKPGEEERVVLQFDLRNLTSYREKDAATVLEPGEYVVRIGNSSRNTRVCGILKLETEIITEKHSHICKAPIKVTEIERQEEKEVLHATCDCRQNWGRTCDVVIDDVEKIQSFLIEPEIIGKVDHKYGPMEIYSSEETDRIMESLTLRDMAELVVGGGLSGQRFFEAPGAAGVTTGNLTAKGIPNVVMADGPAGLRLHKISSVSITGKV
;
A
#
# COMPACT_ATOMS: atom_id res chain seq x y z
N GLU A 1 -12.65 6.73 -25.52
CA GLU A 1 -11.46 7.50 -25.09
C GLU A 1 -10.31 7.29 -26.08
N ARG A 2 -9.95 6.07 -26.46
CA ARG A 2 -8.87 5.78 -27.44
C ARG A 2 -9.08 6.56 -28.75
N VAL A 3 -10.29 6.52 -29.33
CA VAL A 3 -10.63 7.24 -30.57
C VAL A 3 -10.42 8.75 -30.42
N ASN A 4 -10.82 9.31 -29.28
CA ASN A 4 -10.66 10.74 -29.03
C ASN A 4 -9.18 11.14 -28.90
N LEU A 5 -8.38 10.32 -28.19
CA LEU A 5 -6.95 10.56 -28.05
C LEU A 5 -6.22 10.43 -29.39
N THR A 6 -6.57 9.44 -30.21
CA THR A 6 -6.02 9.30 -31.57
C THR A 6 -6.35 10.51 -32.44
N PHE A 7 -7.59 10.99 -32.40
CA PHE A 7 -7.97 12.21 -33.11
C PHE A 7 -7.19 13.44 -32.62
N CYS A 8 -6.99 13.58 -31.29
CA CYS A 8 -6.17 14.67 -30.76
C CYS A 8 -4.71 14.57 -31.23
N ALA A 9 -4.17 13.35 -31.30
CA ALA A 9 -2.81 13.14 -31.77
C ALA A 9 -2.55 13.55 -33.22
N GLU A 10 -3.60 13.55 -34.04
CA GLU A 10 -3.54 14.06 -35.43
C GLU A 10 -3.51 15.59 -35.49
N GLN A 11 -3.98 16.25 -34.42
CA GLN A 11 -4.11 17.72 -34.40
C GLN A 11 -3.01 18.41 -33.59
N TYR A 12 -2.37 17.74 -32.65
CA TYR A 12 -1.42 18.31 -31.71
C TYR A 12 -0.10 17.54 -31.69
N GLU A 13 1.01 18.25 -31.73
CA GLU A 13 2.37 17.70 -31.65
C GLU A 13 2.76 17.26 -30.24
N HIS A 14 2.12 17.85 -29.22
CA HIS A 14 2.40 17.57 -27.81
C HIS A 14 1.11 17.37 -27.03
N MET A 15 1.03 16.25 -26.32
CA MET A 15 -0.13 15.93 -25.48
C MET A 15 0.30 15.52 -24.07
N ILE A 16 -0.44 16.01 -23.10
CA ILE A 16 -0.37 15.56 -21.70
C ILE A 16 -1.71 14.89 -21.39
N VAL A 17 -1.64 13.61 -21.01
CA VAL A 17 -2.84 12.85 -20.60
C VAL A 17 -2.98 12.94 -19.09
N VAL A 18 -4.10 13.48 -18.62
CA VAL A 18 -4.44 13.56 -17.20
C VAL A 18 -5.48 12.50 -16.88
N ILE A 19 -5.11 11.57 -16.00
CA ILE A 19 -5.93 10.44 -15.61
C ILE A 19 -6.65 10.77 -14.31
N ASN A 20 -7.98 10.89 -14.37
CA ASN A 20 -8.85 11.18 -13.24
C ASN A 20 -9.73 9.95 -12.96
N VAL A 21 -9.19 8.99 -12.25
CA VAL A 21 -9.86 7.74 -11.86
C VAL A 21 -9.48 7.35 -10.43
N GLY A 22 -10.33 6.57 -9.78
CA GLY A 22 -10.11 6.14 -8.39
C GLY A 22 -9.13 4.99 -8.22
N GLY A 23 -8.71 4.32 -9.29
CA GLY A 23 -7.85 3.14 -9.22
C GLY A 23 -7.14 2.87 -10.53
N GLN A 24 -6.57 1.68 -10.62
CA GLN A 24 -5.83 1.23 -11.80
C GLN A 24 -6.77 0.92 -12.97
N PHE A 25 -6.29 1.15 -14.18
CA PHE A 25 -6.95 0.69 -15.40
C PHE A 25 -5.91 0.44 -16.51
N ASP A 26 -6.31 -0.22 -17.59
CA ASP A 26 -5.41 -0.54 -18.69
C ASP A 26 -4.95 0.73 -19.44
N LEU A 27 -3.64 0.95 -19.43
CA LEU A 27 -2.96 2.06 -20.11
C LEU A 27 -2.17 1.61 -21.34
N ASN A 28 -2.26 0.33 -21.75
CA ASN A 28 -1.43 -0.17 -22.86
C ASN A 28 -1.68 0.60 -24.16
N PHE A 29 -2.93 0.98 -24.42
CA PHE A 29 -3.28 1.72 -25.61
C PHE A 29 -2.62 3.10 -25.74
N LEU A 30 -2.13 3.69 -24.65
CA LEU A 30 -1.45 5.00 -24.70
C LEU A 30 -0.14 4.94 -25.50
N HIS A 31 0.53 3.78 -25.54
CA HIS A 31 1.78 3.64 -26.29
C HIS A 31 1.56 3.52 -27.80
N GLU A 32 0.35 3.20 -28.21
CA GLU A 32 -0.03 3.11 -29.61
C GLU A 32 -0.41 4.46 -30.21
N ILE A 33 -0.57 5.46 -29.33
CA ILE A 33 -0.98 6.82 -29.72
C ILE A 33 0.26 7.71 -29.74
N PRO A 34 0.61 8.30 -30.88
CA PRO A 34 1.75 9.20 -30.98
C PRO A 34 1.50 10.50 -30.22
N ASN A 35 2.56 11.28 -30.01
CA ASN A 35 2.51 12.64 -29.44
C ASN A 35 2.07 12.73 -27.97
N ILE A 36 1.91 11.59 -27.24
CA ILE A 36 1.73 11.62 -25.80
C ILE A 36 3.10 11.79 -25.13
N ASN A 37 3.39 12.99 -24.62
CA ASN A 37 4.67 13.33 -24.01
C ASN A 37 4.70 13.10 -22.50
N ALA A 38 3.53 13.17 -21.83
CA ALA A 38 3.42 12.95 -20.40
C ALA A 38 2.06 12.35 -20.03
N VAL A 39 2.08 11.58 -18.92
CA VAL A 39 0.88 11.05 -18.30
C VAL A 39 0.88 11.43 -16.83
N ILE A 40 -0.17 12.08 -16.37
CA ILE A 40 -0.37 12.50 -14.98
C ILE A 40 -1.51 11.69 -14.39
N PHE A 41 -1.22 10.85 -13.41
CA PHE A 41 -2.23 10.20 -12.59
C PHE A 41 -2.59 11.12 -11.42
N MET A 42 -3.76 11.73 -11.47
CA MET A 42 -4.21 12.66 -10.43
C MET A 42 -5.10 12.02 -9.38
N GLY A 43 -5.62 10.82 -9.63
CA GLY A 43 -6.62 10.20 -8.77
C GLY A 43 -7.91 11.01 -8.74
N GLN A 44 -8.68 10.87 -7.67
CA GLN A 44 -9.88 11.67 -7.40
C GLN A 44 -9.53 12.77 -6.40
N LEU A 45 -9.18 13.93 -6.92
CA LEU A 45 -8.79 15.09 -6.12
C LEU A 45 -10.03 15.86 -5.63
N GLY A 46 -9.88 16.53 -4.50
CA GLY A 46 -10.90 17.42 -3.94
C GLY A 46 -11.02 18.75 -4.70
N THR A 47 -11.64 19.73 -4.07
CA THR A 47 -12.00 21.04 -4.66
C THR A 47 -10.81 21.77 -5.33
N MET A 48 -9.60 21.60 -4.82
CA MET A 48 -8.40 22.27 -5.36
C MET A 48 -7.66 21.41 -6.41
N GLY A 49 -8.23 20.28 -6.82
CA GLY A 49 -7.59 19.33 -7.74
C GLY A 49 -7.22 19.93 -9.08
N GLY A 50 -8.11 20.71 -9.67
CA GLY A 50 -7.83 21.43 -10.93
C GLY A 50 -6.68 22.42 -10.82
N GLN A 51 -6.59 23.16 -9.71
CA GLN A 51 -5.48 24.08 -9.45
C GLN A 51 -4.17 23.31 -9.29
N ALA A 52 -4.17 22.19 -8.54
CA ALA A 52 -2.98 21.38 -8.34
C ALA A 52 -2.42 20.84 -9.67
N VAL A 53 -3.30 20.31 -10.54
CA VAL A 53 -2.90 19.85 -11.88
C VAL A 53 -2.37 20.97 -12.74
N ALA A 54 -3.04 22.15 -12.74
CA ALA A 54 -2.57 23.31 -13.48
C ALA A 54 -1.18 23.77 -13.02
N ASP A 55 -0.94 23.80 -11.71
CA ASP A 55 0.36 24.21 -11.14
C ASP A 55 1.48 23.22 -11.48
N ILE A 56 1.18 21.91 -11.55
CA ILE A 56 2.11 20.89 -12.05
C ILE A 56 2.39 21.11 -13.54
N VAL A 57 1.36 21.18 -14.39
CA VAL A 57 1.53 21.34 -15.85
C VAL A 57 2.29 22.63 -16.21
N CYS A 58 2.06 23.72 -15.47
CA CYS A 58 2.76 24.99 -15.66
C CYS A 58 4.15 25.04 -15.01
N GLY A 59 4.59 23.96 -14.35
CA GLY A 59 5.92 23.91 -13.72
C GLY A 59 6.07 24.75 -12.46
N LYS A 60 4.96 25.23 -11.85
CA LYS A 60 5.02 25.97 -10.58
C LYS A 60 5.36 25.06 -9.40
N HIS A 61 4.97 23.80 -9.49
CA HIS A 61 5.27 22.76 -8.52
C HIS A 61 5.80 21.52 -9.21
N THR A 62 6.84 20.94 -8.65
CA THR A 62 7.41 19.67 -9.12
C THR A 62 6.56 18.50 -8.60
N PRO A 63 6.13 17.57 -9.46
CA PRO A 63 5.44 16.36 -9.01
C PRO A 63 6.36 15.53 -8.11
N SER A 64 5.80 15.02 -7.03
CA SER A 64 6.52 14.20 -6.05
C SER A 64 5.66 13.05 -5.50
N GLY A 65 4.51 12.80 -6.14
CA GLY A 65 3.64 11.67 -5.82
C GLY A 65 4.28 10.36 -6.27
N LYS A 66 4.05 9.30 -5.50
CA LYS A 66 4.46 7.93 -5.85
C LYS A 66 3.23 7.05 -5.94
N LEU A 67 3.22 6.11 -6.88
CA LEU A 67 2.14 5.14 -6.99
C LEU A 67 2.11 4.24 -5.75
N THR A 68 0.93 4.10 -5.17
CA THR A 68 0.68 3.24 -4.00
C THR A 68 0.31 1.81 -4.39
N ASP A 69 0.26 1.54 -5.69
CA ASP A 69 -0.10 0.26 -6.27
C ASP A 69 0.92 -0.17 -7.33
N THR A 70 0.96 -1.46 -7.63
CA THR A 70 1.69 -2.00 -8.77
C THR A 70 0.74 -2.13 -9.95
N TRP A 71 1.03 -1.44 -11.05
CA TRP A 71 0.20 -1.47 -12.24
C TRP A 71 0.67 -2.58 -13.18
N ALA A 72 -0.19 -3.54 -13.45
CA ALA A 72 0.07 -4.62 -14.41
C ALA A 72 0.14 -4.09 -15.85
N LYS A 73 0.80 -4.84 -16.75
CA LYS A 73 0.71 -4.62 -18.19
C LYS A 73 -0.64 -5.09 -18.73
N HIS A 74 -1.09 -6.24 -18.25
CA HIS A 74 -2.36 -6.86 -18.64
C HIS A 74 -3.14 -7.27 -17.40
N TYR A 75 -4.46 -7.29 -17.48
CA TYR A 75 -5.31 -7.74 -16.39
C TYR A 75 -4.95 -9.15 -15.89
N ARG A 76 -4.57 -10.05 -16.80
CA ARG A 76 -4.18 -11.43 -16.47
C ARG A 76 -2.84 -11.56 -15.74
N ASP A 77 -2.08 -10.47 -15.62
CA ASP A 77 -0.84 -10.46 -14.83
C ASP A 77 -1.13 -10.38 -13.32
N TYR A 78 -2.37 -10.10 -12.90
CA TYR A 78 -2.74 -10.15 -11.50
C TYR A 78 -3.01 -11.58 -11.04
N PRO A 79 -2.65 -11.94 -9.78
CA PRO A 79 -2.71 -13.33 -9.31
C PRO A 79 -4.11 -13.94 -9.27
N ALA A 80 -5.13 -13.12 -9.07
CA ALA A 80 -6.53 -13.54 -8.98
C ALA A 80 -7.37 -13.16 -10.21
N ALA A 81 -6.72 -12.87 -11.35
CA ALA A 81 -7.41 -12.35 -12.54
C ALA A 81 -8.53 -13.25 -13.06
N ASP A 82 -8.38 -14.56 -12.96
CA ASP A 82 -9.37 -15.52 -13.45
C ASP A 82 -10.42 -15.91 -12.40
N ASP A 83 -10.16 -15.61 -11.12
CA ASP A 83 -11.04 -15.97 -9.99
C ASP A 83 -11.84 -14.78 -9.45
N TYR A 84 -11.48 -13.54 -9.82
CA TYR A 84 -12.07 -12.34 -9.26
C TYR A 84 -13.58 -12.24 -9.54
N SER A 85 -14.37 -12.05 -8.47
CA SER A 85 -15.82 -11.94 -8.56
C SER A 85 -16.43 -13.20 -9.23
N TYR A 86 -17.38 -13.03 -10.13
CA TYR A 86 -18.05 -14.11 -10.86
C TYR A 86 -17.31 -14.64 -12.09
N LEU A 87 -16.06 -14.23 -12.32
CA LEU A 87 -15.29 -14.63 -13.51
C LEU A 87 -15.00 -16.14 -13.55
N ASN A 88 -14.93 -16.80 -12.40
CA ASN A 88 -14.82 -18.26 -12.29
C ASN A 88 -16.17 -19.00 -12.43
N GLY A 89 -17.29 -18.27 -12.61
CA GLY A 89 -18.64 -18.83 -12.72
C GLY A 89 -19.30 -19.20 -11.40
N ASN A 90 -18.66 -18.98 -10.25
CA ASN A 90 -19.23 -19.16 -8.92
C ASN A 90 -19.80 -17.84 -8.40
N LEU A 91 -21.10 -17.82 -8.08
CA LEU A 91 -21.77 -16.63 -7.55
C LEU A 91 -21.93 -16.66 -6.02
N ASP A 92 -21.66 -17.80 -5.40
CA ASP A 92 -21.94 -18.05 -3.99
C ASP A 92 -20.68 -17.95 -3.12
N GLU A 93 -19.50 -18.21 -3.70
CA GLU A 93 -18.24 -18.28 -2.96
C GLU A 93 -17.12 -17.55 -3.70
N GLU A 94 -16.30 -16.84 -2.96
CA GLU A 94 -15.09 -16.18 -3.44
C GLU A 94 -13.88 -16.64 -2.65
N TYR A 95 -12.80 -17.04 -3.35
CA TYR A 95 -11.59 -17.57 -2.74
C TYR A 95 -10.42 -16.63 -2.94
N TYR A 96 -9.91 -16.08 -1.84
CA TYR A 96 -8.69 -15.26 -1.82
C TYR A 96 -7.45 -16.16 -1.82
N ARG A 97 -7.01 -16.56 -3.00
CA ARG A 97 -5.90 -17.51 -3.19
C ARG A 97 -4.52 -16.89 -3.16
N GLU A 98 -4.45 -15.57 -3.18
CA GLU A 98 -3.17 -14.83 -3.22
C GLU A 98 -2.36 -15.02 -1.94
N GLY A 99 -3.00 -15.25 -0.80
CA GLY A 99 -2.33 -15.30 0.49
C GLY A 99 -1.57 -14.01 0.76
N ILE A 100 -0.25 -14.11 0.97
CA ILE A 100 0.60 -12.93 1.20
C ILE A 100 1.01 -12.21 -0.11
N TYR A 101 0.74 -12.80 -1.27
CA TYR A 101 1.23 -12.32 -2.56
C TYR A 101 0.27 -11.35 -3.22
N VAL A 102 0.20 -10.13 -2.71
CA VAL A 102 -0.64 -9.04 -3.22
C VAL A 102 0.23 -7.86 -3.67
N GLY A 103 -0.14 -7.21 -4.78
CA GLY A 103 0.56 -6.06 -5.32
C GLY A 103 2.03 -6.36 -5.63
N TYR A 104 2.96 -5.45 -5.25
CA TYR A 104 4.40 -5.64 -5.51
C TYR A 104 4.96 -6.93 -4.88
N ARG A 105 4.38 -7.43 -3.79
CA ARG A 105 4.80 -8.70 -3.19
C ARG A 105 4.63 -9.85 -4.17
N TYR A 106 3.53 -9.88 -4.92
CA TYR A 106 3.34 -10.85 -6.00
C TYR A 106 4.29 -10.58 -7.16
N PHE A 107 4.23 -9.39 -7.73
CA PHE A 107 4.99 -9.06 -8.94
C PHE A 107 6.50 -9.24 -8.77
N ASP A 108 7.03 -8.92 -7.57
CA ASP A 108 8.46 -9.07 -7.29
C ASP A 108 8.84 -10.53 -7.01
N THR A 109 7.98 -11.29 -6.31
CA THR A 109 8.25 -12.68 -5.95
C THR A 109 8.14 -13.63 -7.14
N PHE A 110 7.17 -13.39 -8.03
CA PHE A 110 6.94 -14.23 -9.21
C PHE A 110 7.61 -13.67 -10.48
N HIS A 111 8.44 -12.64 -10.33
CA HIS A 111 9.18 -11.99 -11.44
C HIS A 111 8.29 -11.50 -12.58
N VAL A 112 7.03 -11.15 -12.28
CA VAL A 112 6.12 -10.56 -13.25
C VAL A 112 6.50 -9.10 -13.48
N ALA A 113 6.73 -8.72 -14.74
CA ALA A 113 7.13 -7.37 -15.10
C ALA A 113 5.90 -6.42 -15.07
N PRO A 114 5.83 -5.47 -14.14
CA PRO A 114 4.73 -4.53 -14.09
C PRO A 114 4.80 -3.48 -15.19
N ARG A 115 3.70 -2.77 -15.42
CA ARG A 115 3.68 -1.55 -16.21
C ARG A 115 4.37 -0.42 -15.47
N TYR A 116 3.97 -0.20 -14.23
CA TYR A 116 4.61 0.71 -13.28
C TYR A 116 4.73 0.00 -11.93
N PRO A 117 5.93 -0.01 -11.33
CA PRO A 117 6.10 -0.65 -10.02
C PRO A 117 5.49 0.19 -8.90
N PHE A 118 5.25 -0.44 -7.76
CA PHE A 118 4.91 0.26 -6.52
C PHE A 118 6.00 1.28 -6.17
N GLY A 119 5.59 2.48 -5.80
CA GLY A 119 6.49 3.59 -5.47
C GLY A 119 7.00 4.37 -6.69
N TYR A 120 6.61 4.01 -7.92
CA TYR A 120 7.01 4.74 -9.12
C TYR A 120 6.42 6.14 -9.16
N GLY A 121 7.18 7.08 -9.69
CA GLY A 121 6.76 8.44 -9.98
C GLY A 121 7.94 9.28 -10.42
N LEU A 122 7.76 10.00 -11.53
CA LEU A 122 8.76 10.91 -12.09
C LEU A 122 8.73 12.28 -11.41
N SER A 123 9.78 13.04 -11.61
CA SER A 123 9.95 14.41 -11.11
C SER A 123 10.46 15.32 -12.23
N TYR A 124 10.38 16.63 -12.05
CA TYR A 124 11.02 17.61 -12.96
C TYR A 124 12.50 17.85 -12.61
N THR A 125 12.97 17.22 -11.54
CA THR A 125 14.37 17.26 -11.13
C THR A 125 14.89 15.85 -10.86
N GLU A 126 16.19 15.71 -10.68
CA GLU A 126 16.86 14.45 -10.42
C GLU A 126 17.40 14.41 -8.99
N PHE A 127 17.35 13.24 -8.38
CA PHE A 127 17.86 13.02 -7.03
C PHE A 127 18.93 11.95 -6.99
N GLU A 128 19.70 11.98 -5.94
CA GLU A 128 20.67 10.96 -5.58
C GLU A 128 20.52 10.62 -4.10
N MET A 129 20.51 9.32 -3.77
CA MET A 129 20.41 8.82 -2.41
C MET A 129 21.70 8.11 -2.04
N HIS A 130 22.31 8.48 -0.92
CA HIS A 130 23.49 7.84 -0.35
C HIS A 130 23.18 7.26 1.02
N LEU A 131 23.63 6.03 1.30
CA LEU A 131 23.58 5.47 2.63
C LEU A 131 24.55 6.23 3.53
N ALA A 132 24.02 6.95 4.53
CA ALA A 132 24.84 7.61 5.54
C ALA A 132 25.19 6.69 6.72
N GLY A 133 24.32 5.73 7.03
CA GLY A 133 24.59 4.75 8.07
C GLY A 133 23.37 3.88 8.38
N MET A 134 23.66 2.74 9.02
CA MET A 134 22.65 1.84 9.56
C MET A 134 23.07 1.42 10.97
N ARG A 135 22.12 1.29 11.88
CA ARG A 135 22.34 0.77 13.22
C ARG A 135 21.17 -0.08 13.70
N LEU A 136 21.48 -1.05 14.52
CA LEU A 136 20.50 -1.85 15.25
C LEU A 136 20.62 -1.49 16.72
N GLU A 137 19.54 -0.98 17.30
CA GLU A 137 19.46 -0.69 18.73
C GLU A 137 18.22 -1.39 19.31
N LYS A 138 18.46 -2.39 20.15
CA LYS A 138 17.41 -3.31 20.61
C LYS A 138 16.66 -3.90 19.40
N SER A 139 15.34 -3.78 19.38
CA SER A 139 14.50 -4.26 18.27
C SER A 139 14.33 -3.24 17.12
N THR A 140 14.93 -2.06 17.24
CA THR A 140 14.75 -0.99 16.25
C THR A 140 15.95 -0.91 15.33
N VAL A 141 15.69 -0.99 14.04
CA VAL A 141 16.66 -0.70 12.98
C VAL A 141 16.48 0.74 12.55
N GLU A 142 17.57 1.51 12.61
CA GLU A 142 17.61 2.88 12.13
C GLU A 142 18.52 2.98 10.91
N ILE A 143 18.05 3.67 9.88
CA ILE A 143 18.77 3.88 8.62
C ILE A 143 18.75 5.37 8.30
N SER A 144 19.94 5.92 8.09
CA SER A 144 20.13 7.30 7.68
C SER A 144 20.52 7.35 6.21
N VAL A 145 19.79 8.15 5.42
CA VAL A 145 20.00 8.31 3.98
C VAL A 145 20.15 9.79 3.67
N ASP A 146 21.22 10.17 3.01
CA ASP A 146 21.41 11.51 2.47
C ASP A 146 20.79 11.58 1.09
N VAL A 147 19.86 12.52 0.89
CA VAL A 147 19.14 12.73 -0.36
C VAL A 147 19.50 14.10 -0.90
N LYS A 148 20.06 14.16 -2.11
CA LYS A 148 20.49 15.36 -2.78
C LYS A 148 19.68 15.61 -4.04
N ASN A 149 19.23 16.84 -4.26
CA ASN A 149 18.70 17.27 -5.54
C ASN A 149 19.88 17.60 -6.49
N LYS A 150 20.04 16.79 -7.55
CA LYS A 150 21.10 16.92 -8.55
C LYS A 150 20.71 17.80 -9.74
N GLY A 151 19.42 18.14 -9.86
CA GLY A 151 18.95 19.01 -10.93
C GLY A 151 19.45 20.44 -10.80
N GLU A 152 19.32 21.20 -11.88
CA GLU A 152 19.82 22.56 -11.96
C GLU A 152 18.71 23.62 -11.88
N ALA A 153 17.45 23.25 -12.20
CA ALA A 153 16.38 24.22 -12.43
C ALA A 153 15.23 24.15 -11.41
N TYR A 154 14.87 22.96 -10.95
CA TYR A 154 13.65 22.76 -10.17
C TYR A 154 13.94 22.28 -8.75
N SER A 155 13.24 22.87 -7.78
CA SER A 155 13.10 22.26 -6.45
C SER A 155 12.19 21.05 -6.53
N GLY A 156 12.34 20.11 -5.60
CA GLY A 156 11.48 18.94 -5.55
C GLY A 156 11.65 18.12 -4.29
N LYS A 157 10.80 17.11 -4.16
CA LYS A 157 10.80 16.17 -3.03
C LYS A 157 10.97 14.76 -3.53
N GLU A 158 11.73 13.96 -2.79
CA GLU A 158 11.85 12.52 -3.08
C GLU A 158 11.40 11.67 -1.88
N VAL A 159 10.99 10.42 -2.14
CA VAL A 159 10.55 9.47 -1.12
C VAL A 159 11.60 8.40 -0.95
N VAL A 160 12.16 8.31 0.26
CA VAL A 160 13.04 7.19 0.65
C VAL A 160 12.16 6.05 1.15
N GLN A 161 12.41 4.84 0.67
CA GLN A 161 11.68 3.62 1.02
C GLN A 161 12.68 2.56 1.50
N ILE A 162 12.37 1.90 2.61
CA ILE A 162 13.15 0.80 3.16
C ILE A 162 12.41 -0.51 2.92
N TYR A 163 13.08 -1.43 2.25
CA TYR A 163 12.58 -2.78 2.01
C TYR A 163 13.46 -3.81 2.70
N VAL A 164 12.86 -4.89 3.15
CA VAL A 164 13.58 -6.03 3.72
C VAL A 164 13.14 -7.31 3.03
N SER A 165 14.11 -8.07 2.54
CA SER A 165 13.93 -9.45 2.10
C SER A 165 14.16 -10.36 3.29
N CYS A 166 13.12 -11.08 3.72
CA CYS A 166 13.22 -12.06 4.81
C CYS A 166 13.87 -13.36 4.30
N PRO A 167 14.48 -14.18 5.18
CA PRO A 167 15.10 -15.43 4.78
C PRO A 167 14.07 -16.40 4.17
N ASP A 168 14.47 -17.09 3.11
CA ASP A 168 13.68 -18.17 2.52
C ASP A 168 13.81 -19.40 3.40
N SER A 169 12.75 -19.76 4.09
CA SER A 169 12.69 -20.76 5.13
C SER A 169 11.41 -21.58 5.08
N GLU A 170 10.93 -22.10 6.21
CA GLU A 170 9.76 -22.98 6.25
C GLU A 170 8.44 -22.25 5.86
N LEU A 171 8.31 -20.98 6.27
CA LEU A 171 7.11 -20.19 5.98
C LEU A 171 7.25 -19.41 4.66
N LYS A 172 6.13 -19.25 3.95
CA LYS A 172 6.08 -18.45 2.70
C LYS A 172 6.57 -17.03 2.95
N LYS A 173 7.38 -16.51 2.02
CA LYS A 173 7.89 -15.15 2.05
C LYS A 173 7.69 -14.45 0.70
N GLU A 174 7.42 -13.19 0.75
CA GLU A 174 7.56 -12.28 -0.38
C GLU A 174 9.03 -11.92 -0.65
N ALA A 175 9.36 -11.59 -1.89
CA ALA A 175 10.74 -11.21 -2.27
C ALA A 175 11.27 -10.04 -1.43
N GLN A 176 10.41 -9.09 -1.09
CA GLN A 176 10.76 -7.97 -0.22
C GLN A 176 9.49 -7.35 0.40
N ARG A 177 9.66 -6.72 1.56
CA ARG A 177 8.60 -6.05 2.33
C ARG A 177 8.99 -4.61 2.61
N LEU A 178 8.10 -3.65 2.28
CA LEU A 178 8.25 -2.27 2.70
C LEU A 178 8.08 -2.18 4.23
N THR A 179 9.07 -1.66 4.93
CA THR A 179 9.09 -1.56 6.39
C THR A 179 9.00 -0.12 6.88
N SER A 180 9.52 0.82 6.10
CA SER A 180 9.50 2.24 6.45
C SER A 180 9.61 3.10 5.20
N PHE A 181 9.09 4.31 5.27
CA PHE A 181 9.27 5.32 4.24
C PHE A 181 9.18 6.73 4.82
N ALA A 182 9.85 7.67 4.17
CA ALA A 182 9.76 9.09 4.49
C ALA A 182 9.97 9.93 3.25
N LYS A 183 9.41 11.14 3.25
CA LYS A 183 9.54 12.10 2.15
C LYS A 183 10.41 13.27 2.62
N THR A 184 11.33 13.73 1.76
CA THR A 184 12.15 14.90 2.01
C THR A 184 11.29 16.19 2.09
N LYS A 185 11.83 17.22 2.69
CA LYS A 185 11.37 18.60 2.43
C LYS A 185 11.55 18.95 0.94
N ASP A 186 11.10 20.12 0.54
CA ASP A 186 11.35 20.64 -0.81
C ASP A 186 12.82 21.07 -0.94
N LEU A 187 13.60 20.30 -1.72
CA LEU A 187 15.03 20.51 -1.90
C LEU A 187 15.28 21.37 -3.13
N LYS A 188 15.96 22.48 -2.96
CA LYS A 188 16.45 23.32 -4.07
C LYS A 188 17.55 22.60 -4.85
N PRO A 189 17.85 23.04 -6.09
CA PRO A 189 19.03 22.55 -6.82
C PRO A 189 20.29 22.56 -5.96
N GLY A 190 20.97 21.41 -5.89
CA GLY A 190 22.18 21.19 -5.08
C GLY A 190 21.95 21.01 -3.57
N GLU A 191 20.73 21.23 -3.06
CA GLU A 191 20.42 21.05 -1.63
C GLU A 191 20.33 19.56 -1.28
N GLU A 192 20.73 19.26 -0.03
CA GLU A 192 20.77 17.91 0.53
C GLU A 192 20.03 17.87 1.87
N GLU A 193 19.42 16.73 2.17
CA GLU A 193 18.77 16.44 3.45
C GLU A 193 19.10 15.04 3.91
N ARG A 194 19.41 14.90 5.19
CA ARG A 194 19.50 13.60 5.85
C ARG A 194 18.13 13.16 6.32
N VAL A 195 17.64 12.07 5.75
CA VAL A 195 16.39 11.40 6.15
C VAL A 195 16.72 10.22 7.05
N VAL A 196 16.13 10.18 8.23
CA VAL A 196 16.30 9.08 9.19
C VAL A 196 15.01 8.29 9.23
N LEU A 197 15.11 6.99 8.97
CA LEU A 197 13.99 6.05 8.97
C LEU A 197 14.22 4.97 10.01
N GLN A 198 13.14 4.50 10.60
CA GLN A 198 13.17 3.44 11.60
C GLN A 198 12.11 2.39 11.31
N PHE A 199 12.39 1.15 11.67
CA PHE A 199 11.41 0.08 11.76
C PHE A 199 11.75 -0.88 12.91
N ASP A 200 10.73 -1.51 13.47
CA ASP A 200 10.89 -2.56 14.49
C ASP A 200 11.06 -3.92 13.82
N LEU A 201 11.90 -4.79 14.37
CA LEU A 201 12.11 -6.16 13.87
C LEU A 201 10.81 -6.97 13.83
N ARG A 202 9.82 -6.63 14.68
CA ARG A 202 8.49 -7.26 14.63
C ARG A 202 7.76 -7.05 13.31
N ASN A 203 8.11 -6.02 12.54
CA ASN A 203 7.56 -5.81 11.20
C ASN A 203 8.00 -6.89 10.20
N LEU A 204 9.01 -7.69 10.54
CA LEU A 204 9.57 -8.74 9.70
C LEU A 204 9.01 -10.14 10.02
N THR A 205 8.14 -10.25 11.00
CA THR A 205 7.56 -11.52 11.43
C THR A 205 6.64 -12.13 10.38
N SER A 206 6.48 -13.45 10.48
CA SER A 206 5.49 -14.22 9.72
C SER A 206 4.58 -14.99 10.67
N TYR A 207 3.33 -15.15 10.28
CA TYR A 207 2.38 -15.94 11.05
C TYR A 207 2.50 -17.42 10.68
N ARG A 208 2.58 -18.28 11.70
CA ARG A 208 2.64 -19.73 11.56
C ARG A 208 1.35 -20.35 12.08
N GLU A 209 0.54 -20.83 11.15
CA GLU A 209 -0.80 -21.33 11.45
C GLU A 209 -0.80 -22.55 12.40
N LYS A 210 0.14 -23.50 12.21
CA LYS A 210 0.16 -24.78 12.96
C LYS A 210 0.07 -24.62 14.48
N ASP A 211 0.63 -23.53 15.02
CA ASP A 211 0.66 -23.28 16.47
C ASP A 211 0.26 -21.84 16.83
N ALA A 212 -0.42 -21.16 15.92
CA ALA A 212 -0.92 -19.80 16.08
C ALA A 212 0.14 -18.85 16.63
N ALA A 213 1.31 -18.81 16.02
CA ALA A 213 2.44 -18.01 16.47
C ALA A 213 2.90 -17.02 15.41
N THR A 214 3.28 -15.84 15.83
CA THR A 214 4.03 -14.89 15.02
C THR A 214 5.51 -15.06 15.30
N VAL A 215 6.32 -15.31 14.27
CA VAL A 215 7.72 -15.72 14.42
C VAL A 215 8.65 -14.92 13.52
N LEU A 216 9.90 -14.74 14.00
CA LEU A 216 11.05 -14.43 13.17
C LEU A 216 11.83 -15.74 12.97
N GLU A 217 12.04 -16.13 11.72
CA GLU A 217 12.76 -17.35 11.37
C GLU A 217 14.25 -17.08 11.25
N PRO A 218 15.13 -18.05 11.56
CA PRO A 218 16.57 -17.89 11.44
C PRO A 218 17.00 -17.67 9.99
N GLY A 219 18.07 -16.90 9.80
CA GLY A 219 18.63 -16.60 8.49
C GLY A 219 19.06 -15.14 8.34
N GLU A 220 19.26 -14.73 7.08
CA GLU A 220 19.68 -13.38 6.74
C GLU A 220 18.49 -12.54 6.23
N TYR A 221 18.31 -11.38 6.84
CA TYR A 221 17.34 -10.37 6.44
C TYR A 221 18.08 -9.27 5.68
N VAL A 222 17.85 -9.18 4.39
CA VAL A 222 18.56 -8.25 3.50
C VAL A 222 17.83 -6.91 3.45
N VAL A 223 18.46 -5.87 4.00
CA VAL A 223 17.90 -4.52 4.07
C VAL A 223 18.28 -3.75 2.81
N ARG A 224 17.32 -3.03 2.23
CA ARG A 224 17.46 -2.27 1.00
C ARG A 224 16.91 -0.86 1.16
N ILE A 225 17.56 0.11 0.54
CA ILE A 225 17.04 1.47 0.37
C ILE A 225 16.70 1.73 -1.09
N GLY A 226 15.70 2.56 -1.32
CA GLY A 226 15.29 2.93 -2.67
C GLY A 226 14.19 3.97 -2.70
N ASN A 227 13.63 4.22 -3.89
CA ASN A 227 12.48 5.10 -4.09
C ASN A 227 11.28 4.41 -4.75
N SER A 228 11.41 3.14 -5.05
CA SER A 228 10.32 2.26 -5.54
C SER A 228 10.70 0.80 -5.31
N SER A 229 9.75 -0.12 -5.42
CA SER A 229 10.02 -1.56 -5.25
C SER A 229 11.02 -2.13 -6.27
N ARG A 230 11.21 -1.46 -7.40
CA ARG A 230 12.13 -1.87 -8.47
C ARG A 230 13.40 -1.01 -8.58
N ASN A 231 13.55 0.01 -7.77
CA ASN A 231 14.76 0.84 -7.70
C ASN A 231 15.31 0.83 -6.27
N THR A 232 15.91 -0.28 -5.89
CA THR A 232 16.48 -0.50 -4.55
C THR A 232 17.93 -0.97 -4.64
N ARG A 233 18.69 -0.73 -3.56
CA ARG A 233 20.05 -1.26 -3.36
C ARG A 233 20.16 -1.84 -1.94
N VAL A 234 20.92 -2.91 -1.83
CA VAL A 234 21.24 -3.53 -0.52
C VAL A 234 22.09 -2.56 0.27
N CYS A 235 21.70 -2.27 1.50
CA CYS A 235 22.40 -1.35 2.40
C CYS A 235 22.85 -1.99 3.72
N GLY A 236 22.33 -3.18 4.06
CA GLY A 236 22.71 -3.90 5.28
C GLY A 236 22.13 -5.30 5.34
N ILE A 237 22.63 -6.09 6.27
CA ILE A 237 22.17 -7.45 6.55
C ILE A 237 21.92 -7.59 8.05
N LEU A 238 20.75 -8.13 8.43
CA LEU A 238 20.47 -8.56 9.80
C LEU A 238 20.54 -10.08 9.83
N LYS A 239 21.22 -10.65 10.83
CA LYS A 239 21.39 -12.09 10.98
C LYS A 239 20.71 -12.58 12.24
N LEU A 240 19.89 -13.59 12.10
CA LEU A 240 19.24 -14.29 13.20
C LEU A 240 19.67 -15.76 13.19
N GLU A 241 20.23 -16.24 14.29
CA GLU A 241 20.74 -17.62 14.38
C GLU A 241 19.64 -18.60 14.83
N THR A 242 18.72 -18.15 15.68
CA THR A 242 17.67 -19.01 16.26
C THR A 242 16.30 -18.34 16.13
N GLU A 243 15.27 -19.15 15.90
CA GLU A 243 13.89 -18.67 15.80
C GLU A 243 13.47 -17.90 17.06
N ILE A 244 12.74 -16.80 16.84
CA ILE A 244 12.10 -16.01 17.91
C ILE A 244 10.59 -16.06 17.73
N ILE A 245 9.88 -16.58 18.73
CA ILE A 245 8.43 -16.45 18.80
C ILE A 245 8.14 -15.09 19.44
N THR A 246 7.63 -14.15 18.64
CA THR A 246 7.32 -12.80 19.11
C THR A 246 5.94 -12.72 19.74
N GLU A 247 4.97 -13.49 19.22
CA GLU A 247 3.60 -13.47 19.70
C GLU A 247 2.99 -14.86 19.67
N LYS A 248 2.14 -15.15 20.65
CA LYS A 248 1.27 -16.34 20.69
C LYS A 248 -0.18 -15.91 20.64
N HIS A 249 -0.92 -16.58 19.76
CA HIS A 249 -2.34 -16.35 19.50
C HIS A 249 -3.15 -17.61 19.78
N SER A 250 -4.45 -17.52 19.60
CA SER A 250 -5.37 -18.65 19.62
C SER A 250 -6.18 -18.68 18.32
N HIS A 251 -6.48 -19.88 17.84
CA HIS A 251 -7.39 -20.04 16.71
C HIS A 251 -8.84 -19.80 17.15
N ILE A 252 -9.29 -18.55 17.08
CA ILE A 252 -10.65 -18.15 17.47
C ILE A 252 -11.67 -18.28 16.33
N CYS A 253 -11.20 -18.27 15.07
CA CYS A 253 -12.05 -18.41 13.89
C CYS A 253 -11.31 -19.21 12.82
N LYS A 254 -11.40 -20.53 12.87
CA LYS A 254 -10.81 -21.38 11.81
C LYS A 254 -11.67 -21.32 10.56
N ALA A 255 -11.02 -21.22 9.40
CA ALA A 255 -11.72 -21.38 8.12
C ALA A 255 -12.36 -22.78 8.05
N PRO A 256 -13.62 -22.89 7.59
CA PRO A 256 -14.32 -24.18 7.51
C PRO A 256 -13.73 -25.08 6.42
N ILE A 257 -13.03 -24.51 5.47
CA ILE A 257 -12.37 -25.20 4.35
C ILE A 257 -10.92 -24.74 4.22
N LYS A 258 -10.08 -25.59 3.63
CA LYS A 258 -8.72 -25.20 3.27
C LYS A 258 -8.73 -24.52 1.90
N VAL A 259 -8.35 -23.25 1.85
CA VAL A 259 -8.13 -22.53 0.60
C VAL A 259 -6.74 -22.90 0.06
N THR A 260 -6.68 -23.32 -1.22
CA THR A 260 -5.41 -23.54 -1.90
C THR A 260 -4.87 -22.20 -2.37
N GLU A 261 -3.82 -21.73 -1.74
CA GLU A 261 -3.13 -20.51 -2.12
C GLU A 261 -2.16 -20.74 -3.28
N ILE A 262 -1.83 -19.67 -4.01
CA ILE A 262 -0.77 -19.70 -5.02
C ILE A 262 0.57 -20.03 -4.35
N GLU A 263 1.38 -20.78 -5.06
CA GLU A 263 2.70 -21.20 -4.58
C GLU A 263 3.79 -20.75 -5.54
N ARG A 264 4.90 -20.29 -4.98
CA ARG A 264 6.09 -19.97 -5.73
C ARG A 264 6.64 -21.27 -6.30
N GLN A 265 6.85 -21.34 -7.61
CA GLN A 265 7.61 -22.44 -8.19
C GLN A 265 9.07 -22.31 -7.75
N GLU A 266 9.65 -23.42 -7.28
CA GLU A 266 11.03 -23.44 -6.80
C GLU A 266 12.01 -23.18 -7.94
N GLU A 267 12.30 -21.92 -8.22
CA GLU A 267 13.56 -21.53 -8.85
C GLU A 267 14.45 -20.95 -7.75
N LYS A 268 15.47 -21.74 -7.40
CA LYS A 268 16.55 -21.35 -6.50
C LYS A 268 17.44 -20.28 -7.14
N GLU A 269 16.92 -19.13 -7.47
CA GLU A 269 17.77 -18.00 -7.80
C GLU A 269 17.80 -17.02 -6.65
N VAL A 270 19.01 -16.92 -6.16
CA VAL A 270 19.48 -16.16 -5.02
C VAL A 270 19.03 -14.71 -5.10
N LEU A 271 18.41 -14.25 -4.03
CA LEU A 271 18.01 -12.87 -3.68
C LEU A 271 19.11 -11.80 -3.78
N HIS A 272 20.27 -12.12 -4.32
CA HIS A 272 21.35 -11.17 -4.62
C HIS A 272 21.23 -10.52 -5.99
N ALA A 273 20.26 -10.91 -6.82
CA ALA A 273 20.02 -10.23 -8.07
C ALA A 273 19.60 -8.80 -7.77
N THR A 274 20.51 -7.88 -8.01
CA THR A 274 20.19 -6.47 -8.19
C THR A 274 18.99 -6.41 -9.11
N CYS A 275 17.88 -5.87 -8.60
CA CYS A 275 16.69 -5.66 -9.44
C CYS A 275 17.16 -4.98 -10.72
N ASP A 276 17.03 -5.66 -11.86
CA ASP A 276 17.43 -5.07 -13.13
C ASP A 276 16.44 -3.97 -13.50
N CYS A 277 16.68 -2.79 -12.97
CA CYS A 277 15.90 -1.59 -13.20
C CYS A 277 16.05 -1.04 -14.62
N ARG A 278 16.61 -1.81 -15.56
CA ARG A 278 16.83 -1.40 -16.96
C ARG A 278 15.58 -1.48 -17.83
N GLN A 279 14.43 -1.86 -17.26
CA GLN A 279 13.20 -1.66 -18.00
C GLN A 279 12.88 -0.15 -18.06
N ASN A 280 12.54 0.33 -19.24
CA ASN A 280 12.39 1.73 -19.68
C ASN A 280 11.28 2.55 -18.95
N TRP A 281 11.28 2.61 -17.63
CA TRP A 281 10.27 3.43 -16.93
C TRP A 281 10.66 4.90 -16.79
N GLY A 282 11.87 5.27 -17.13
CA GLY A 282 12.45 6.54 -16.70
C GLY A 282 12.76 6.53 -15.21
N ARG A 283 13.78 7.26 -14.81
CA ARG A 283 14.24 7.30 -13.42
C ARG A 283 14.72 8.70 -13.09
N THR A 284 14.23 9.24 -12.00
CA THR A 284 14.64 10.56 -11.50
C THR A 284 15.43 10.49 -10.19
N CYS A 285 15.81 9.27 -9.76
CA CYS A 285 16.61 9.07 -8.57
C CYS A 285 17.61 7.94 -8.75
N ASP A 286 18.87 8.24 -8.48
CA ASP A 286 19.96 7.29 -8.37
C ASP A 286 20.13 6.87 -6.90
N VAL A 287 20.18 5.57 -6.66
CA VAL A 287 20.49 5.00 -5.32
C VAL A 287 21.92 4.50 -5.35
N VAL A 288 22.78 5.13 -4.58
CA VAL A 288 24.23 4.86 -4.56
C VAL A 288 24.60 4.25 -3.20
N ILE A 289 25.34 3.15 -3.25
CA ILE A 289 26.01 2.57 -2.10
C ILE A 289 27.50 2.65 -2.42
N ASP A 290 28.22 3.53 -1.73
CA ASP A 290 29.61 3.91 -2.06
C ASP A 290 30.60 2.75 -1.88
N ASP A 291 30.30 1.81 -1.01
CA ASP A 291 31.19 0.68 -0.73
C ASP A 291 30.37 -0.61 -0.49
N VAL A 292 30.06 -1.30 -1.58
CA VAL A 292 29.28 -2.56 -1.54
C VAL A 292 30.03 -3.65 -0.77
N GLU A 293 31.37 -3.61 -0.71
CA GLU A 293 32.19 -4.58 0.02
C GLU A 293 32.10 -4.40 1.55
N LYS A 294 31.63 -3.23 2.01
CA LYS A 294 31.47 -2.89 3.43
C LYS A 294 30.02 -2.88 3.91
N ILE A 295 29.14 -3.62 3.24
CA ILE A 295 27.76 -3.79 3.72
C ILE A 295 27.80 -4.32 5.15
N GLN A 296 27.27 -3.55 6.09
CA GLN A 296 27.30 -3.89 7.50
C GLN A 296 26.36 -5.05 7.81
N SER A 297 26.81 -5.97 8.66
CA SER A 297 26.00 -7.05 9.18
C SER A 297 25.78 -6.88 10.67
N PHE A 298 24.55 -7.06 11.12
CA PHE A 298 24.16 -6.93 12.52
C PHE A 298 23.54 -8.24 12.99
N LEU A 299 23.98 -8.72 14.16
CA LEU A 299 23.38 -9.89 14.80
C LEU A 299 22.15 -9.48 15.61
N ILE A 300 21.04 -10.18 15.40
CA ILE A 300 19.82 -10.02 16.20
C ILE A 300 19.97 -10.89 17.44
N GLU A 301 19.95 -10.26 18.61
CA GLU A 301 19.96 -10.95 19.90
C GLU A 301 18.52 -11.31 20.31
N PRO A 302 18.19 -12.60 20.51
CA PRO A 302 16.82 -13.04 20.79
C PRO A 302 16.17 -12.41 22.03
N GLU A 303 16.98 -12.12 23.06
CA GLU A 303 16.50 -11.56 24.32
C GLU A 303 15.96 -10.14 24.19
N ILE A 304 16.28 -9.45 23.10
CA ILE A 304 15.87 -8.06 22.86
C ILE A 304 14.40 -7.98 22.43
N ILE A 305 13.88 -9.05 21.81
CA ILE A 305 12.51 -9.10 21.30
C ILE A 305 11.65 -9.84 22.33
N GLY A 306 10.99 -9.10 23.22
CA GLY A 306 10.07 -9.68 24.19
C GLY A 306 8.92 -10.42 23.51
N LYS A 307 8.51 -11.56 24.08
CA LYS A 307 7.34 -12.33 23.65
C LYS A 307 6.07 -11.71 24.23
N VAL A 308 5.06 -11.54 23.38
CA VAL A 308 3.71 -11.12 23.77
C VAL A 308 2.78 -12.32 23.67
N ASP A 309 2.20 -12.72 24.80
CA ASP A 309 1.13 -13.73 24.82
C ASP A 309 -0.23 -13.03 24.79
N HIS A 310 -0.89 -13.05 23.62
CA HIS A 310 -2.24 -12.55 23.49
C HIS A 310 -3.22 -13.52 24.13
N LYS A 311 -3.68 -13.16 25.31
CA LYS A 311 -4.80 -13.85 25.94
C LYS A 311 -6.09 -13.23 25.40
N TYR A 312 -6.70 -13.89 24.45
CA TYR A 312 -8.07 -13.57 24.07
C TYR A 312 -8.99 -14.11 25.17
N GLY A 313 -9.11 -13.33 26.26
CA GLY A 313 -10.20 -13.49 27.20
C GLY A 313 -11.51 -13.00 26.56
N PRO A 314 -12.64 -13.16 27.22
CA PRO A 314 -13.81 -12.42 26.81
C PRO A 314 -13.41 -10.95 26.69
N MET A 315 -13.63 -10.38 25.51
CA MET A 315 -13.40 -8.96 25.25
C MET A 315 -14.06 -8.21 26.42
N GLU A 316 -13.36 -7.27 27.09
CA GLU A 316 -14.02 -6.38 28.03
C GLU A 316 -15.05 -5.60 27.22
N ILE A 317 -16.25 -6.14 27.19
CA ILE A 317 -17.38 -5.48 26.55
C ILE A 317 -17.70 -4.30 27.44
N TYR A 318 -17.55 -3.08 26.94
CA TYR A 318 -18.07 -1.92 27.61
C TYR A 318 -19.58 -2.13 27.78
N SER A 319 -20.00 -2.40 29.00
CA SER A 319 -21.37 -2.70 29.38
C SER A 319 -21.84 -1.58 30.33
N SER A 320 -23.03 -1.14 30.07
CA SER A 320 -23.79 -0.27 31.01
C SER A 320 -25.15 -0.90 31.20
N GLU A 321 -25.83 -0.56 32.32
CA GLU A 321 -27.20 -1.05 32.56
C GLU A 321 -28.15 -0.72 31.38
N GLU A 322 -27.92 0.37 30.68
CA GLU A 322 -28.71 0.76 29.52
C GLU A 322 -28.36 -0.11 28.29
N THR A 323 -27.08 -0.34 28.05
CA THR A 323 -26.62 -1.22 26.96
C THR A 323 -27.13 -2.63 27.16
N ASP A 324 -27.05 -3.15 28.39
CA ASP A 324 -27.49 -4.52 28.72
C ASP A 324 -29.01 -4.68 28.51
N ARG A 325 -29.82 -3.70 28.94
CA ARG A 325 -31.26 -3.67 28.67
C ARG A 325 -31.59 -3.65 27.18
N ILE A 326 -30.85 -2.88 26.39
CA ILE A 326 -31.04 -2.83 24.96
C ILE A 326 -30.70 -4.21 24.37
N MET A 327 -29.56 -4.78 24.72
CA MET A 327 -29.10 -6.09 24.22
C MET A 327 -30.10 -7.20 24.56
N GLU A 328 -30.65 -7.24 25.79
CA GLU A 328 -31.68 -8.20 26.18
C GLU A 328 -32.99 -8.06 25.38
N SER A 329 -33.27 -6.87 24.87
CA SER A 329 -34.48 -6.60 24.07
C SER A 329 -34.33 -7.02 22.59
N LEU A 330 -33.10 -7.30 22.11
CA LEU A 330 -32.83 -7.60 20.71
C LEU A 330 -33.06 -9.08 20.42
N THR A 331 -33.73 -9.35 19.32
CA THR A 331 -33.76 -10.69 18.72
C THR A 331 -32.48 -10.91 17.88
N LEU A 332 -32.21 -12.19 17.52
CA LEU A 332 -31.10 -12.52 16.62
C LEU A 332 -31.19 -11.76 15.29
N ARG A 333 -32.43 -11.57 14.80
CA ARG A 333 -32.68 -10.80 13.58
C ARG A 333 -32.34 -9.33 13.75
N ASP A 334 -32.70 -8.73 14.88
CA ASP A 334 -32.35 -7.33 15.19
C ASP A 334 -30.83 -7.16 15.25
N MET A 335 -30.11 -8.10 15.88
CA MET A 335 -28.66 -8.10 15.94
C MET A 335 -28.03 -8.21 14.54
N ALA A 336 -28.58 -9.06 13.66
CA ALA A 336 -28.14 -9.16 12.29
C ALA A 336 -28.40 -7.87 11.51
N GLU A 337 -29.55 -7.25 11.67
CA GLU A 337 -29.88 -5.96 11.06
C GLU A 337 -28.95 -4.84 11.54
N LEU A 338 -28.56 -4.86 12.84
CA LEU A 338 -27.62 -3.89 13.41
C LEU A 338 -26.22 -3.98 12.75
N VAL A 339 -25.73 -5.20 12.52
CA VAL A 339 -24.41 -5.44 11.93
C VAL A 339 -24.39 -5.13 10.43
N VAL A 340 -25.46 -5.45 9.71
CA VAL A 340 -25.58 -5.22 8.26
C VAL A 340 -25.89 -3.75 7.94
N GLY A 341 -26.61 -3.06 8.83
CA GLY A 341 -27.11 -1.71 8.59
C GLY A 341 -28.31 -1.66 7.64
N GLY A 342 -28.86 -0.47 7.45
CA GLY A 342 -30.09 -0.24 6.65
C GLY A 342 -29.84 -0.08 5.15
N GLY A 343 -28.60 0.06 4.72
CA GLY A 343 -28.22 0.24 3.31
C GLY A 343 -28.95 1.42 2.62
N LEU A 344 -29.06 1.36 1.31
CA LEU A 344 -29.77 2.35 0.49
C LEU A 344 -31.31 2.21 0.56
N SER A 345 -31.81 1.08 1.04
CA SER A 345 -33.24 0.77 1.13
C SER A 345 -33.87 1.12 2.50
N GLY A 346 -33.09 1.70 3.40
CA GLY A 346 -33.61 2.15 4.69
C GLY A 346 -34.69 3.21 4.52
N GLN A 347 -35.71 3.21 5.40
CA GLN A 347 -36.85 4.12 5.34
C GLN A 347 -36.44 5.61 5.33
N ARG A 348 -35.24 5.95 5.82
CA ARG A 348 -34.72 7.33 5.87
C ARG A 348 -33.90 7.78 4.67
N PHE A 349 -33.73 6.93 3.65
CA PHE A 349 -33.05 7.32 2.42
C PHE A 349 -33.71 8.57 1.78
N PHE A 350 -35.03 8.70 1.89
CA PHE A 350 -35.77 9.87 1.40
C PHE A 350 -35.65 11.09 2.33
N GLU A 351 -35.31 10.91 3.60
CA GLU A 351 -35.11 12.01 4.56
C GLU A 351 -33.73 12.67 4.42
N ALA A 352 -32.72 11.89 3.99
CA ALA A 352 -31.37 12.38 3.71
C ALA A 352 -30.90 11.90 2.32
N PRO A 353 -31.47 12.43 1.24
CA PRO A 353 -31.14 12.04 -0.12
C PRO A 353 -29.64 12.32 -0.39
N GLY A 354 -28.93 11.34 -0.97
CA GLY A 354 -27.51 11.42 -1.23
C GLY A 354 -26.63 10.88 -0.09
N ALA A 355 -27.23 10.34 0.97
CA ALA A 355 -26.49 9.60 1.98
C ALA A 355 -25.97 8.28 1.41
N ALA A 356 -24.76 7.86 1.84
CA ALA A 356 -24.16 6.57 1.49
C ALA A 356 -24.95 5.40 2.09
N GLY A 357 -25.63 5.63 3.22
CA GLY A 357 -26.46 4.64 3.90
C GLY A 357 -26.93 5.09 5.26
N VAL A 358 -27.61 4.20 5.95
CA VAL A 358 -28.07 4.39 7.34
C VAL A 358 -27.64 3.18 8.18
N THR A 359 -27.34 3.40 9.45
CA THR A 359 -26.80 2.34 10.30
C THR A 359 -27.86 1.33 10.73
N THR A 360 -29.05 1.79 11.07
CA THR A 360 -30.12 0.91 11.58
C THR A 360 -31.48 1.41 11.16
N GLY A 361 -32.17 0.69 10.28
CA GLY A 361 -33.48 1.10 9.78
C GLY A 361 -34.59 1.13 10.83
N ASN A 362 -34.75 0.05 11.60
CA ASN A 362 -35.99 -0.22 12.36
C ASN A 362 -35.81 -0.33 13.87
N LEU A 363 -34.59 -0.06 14.41
CA LEU A 363 -34.29 -0.31 15.82
C LEU A 363 -34.42 0.92 16.72
N THR A 364 -34.88 2.05 16.18
CA THR A 364 -35.12 3.29 16.97
C THR A 364 -36.13 3.11 18.07
N ALA A 365 -37.15 2.28 17.86
CA ALA A 365 -38.13 1.91 18.87
C ALA A 365 -37.53 1.13 20.07
N LYS A 366 -36.35 0.54 19.88
CA LYS A 366 -35.57 -0.19 20.90
C LYS A 366 -34.45 0.65 21.51
N GLY A 367 -34.46 1.95 21.27
CA GLY A 367 -33.44 2.88 21.81
C GLY A 367 -32.16 2.99 21.02
N ILE A 368 -32.03 2.32 19.85
CA ILE A 368 -30.84 2.39 19.01
C ILE A 368 -31.04 3.49 17.95
N PRO A 369 -30.25 4.57 17.98
CA PRO A 369 -30.42 5.68 17.05
C PRO A 369 -30.02 5.26 15.64
N ASN A 370 -30.75 5.76 14.65
CA ASN A 370 -30.37 5.63 13.26
C ASN A 370 -29.42 6.77 12.88
N VAL A 371 -28.21 6.41 12.48
CA VAL A 371 -27.16 7.36 12.06
C VAL A 371 -27.08 7.35 10.53
N VAL A 372 -27.19 8.53 9.94
CA VAL A 372 -27.04 8.72 8.49
C VAL A 372 -25.55 8.85 8.17
N MET A 373 -25.05 8.01 7.27
CA MET A 373 -23.69 8.08 6.76
C MET A 373 -23.68 8.83 5.42
N ALA A 374 -22.90 9.88 5.34
CA ALA A 374 -22.71 10.63 4.11
C ALA A 374 -21.39 10.29 3.43
N ASP A 375 -21.35 10.36 2.09
CA ASP A 375 -20.11 10.21 1.33
C ASP A 375 -19.07 11.24 1.77
N GLY A 376 -17.83 10.81 1.94
CA GLY A 376 -16.78 11.56 2.61
C GLY A 376 -15.76 12.26 1.74
N PRO A 377 -14.87 11.55 1.03
CA PRO A 377 -13.62 12.15 0.52
C PRO A 377 -13.81 13.27 -0.51
N ALA A 378 -14.84 13.20 -1.33
CA ALA A 378 -15.16 14.21 -2.36
C ALA A 378 -16.09 15.31 -1.84
N GLY A 379 -16.45 15.31 -0.56
CA GLY A 379 -17.40 16.23 0.07
C GLY A 379 -18.76 15.60 0.38
N LEU A 380 -19.52 16.24 1.27
CA LEU A 380 -20.86 15.80 1.65
C LEU A 380 -21.81 15.92 0.46
N ARG A 381 -22.36 14.79 -0.01
CA ARG A 381 -23.42 14.74 -1.01
C ARG A 381 -24.77 14.67 -0.33
N LEU A 382 -25.38 15.82 -0.10
CA LEU A 382 -26.76 15.91 0.34
C LEU A 382 -27.58 16.61 -0.75
N HIS A 383 -28.77 16.13 -1.05
CA HIS A 383 -29.56 16.51 -2.22
C HIS A 383 -29.94 18.02 -2.31
N LYS A 384 -29.77 18.77 -1.23
CA LYS A 384 -30.05 20.20 -1.18
C LYS A 384 -28.83 21.08 -0.88
N ILE A 385 -27.65 20.48 -0.72
CA ILE A 385 -26.42 21.22 -0.42
C ILE A 385 -25.42 20.79 -1.51
N SER A 386 -25.03 21.71 -2.35
CA SER A 386 -23.89 21.52 -3.25
C SER A 386 -22.69 21.08 -2.41
N SER A 387 -21.94 20.09 -2.87
CA SER A 387 -20.80 19.49 -2.20
C SER A 387 -19.95 20.51 -1.44
N VAL A 388 -19.91 20.38 -0.14
CA VAL A 388 -18.95 21.11 0.70
C VAL A 388 -17.73 20.21 0.88
N SER A 389 -16.60 20.62 0.31
CA SER A 389 -15.33 19.92 0.54
C SER A 389 -14.96 20.03 2.01
N ILE A 390 -14.89 18.90 2.68
CA ILE A 390 -14.27 18.84 4.02
C ILE A 390 -12.76 18.74 3.78
N THR A 391 -12.06 19.86 3.83
CA THR A 391 -10.60 19.85 3.96
C THR A 391 -10.25 19.41 5.38
N GLY A 392 -10.38 18.13 5.66
CA GLY A 392 -9.81 17.52 6.84
C GLY A 392 -8.29 17.43 6.64
N LYS A 393 -7.52 18.06 7.52
CA LYS A 393 -6.13 17.66 7.73
C LYS A 393 -6.17 16.22 8.25
N VAL A 394 -5.70 15.27 7.45
CA VAL A 394 -5.26 13.97 7.89
C VAL A 394 -3.77 14.04 8.13
#